data_45439191695f4b6922a37fec2b42a39f
#
_entry.id   45439191695f4b6922a37fec2b42a39f
#
_cell.length_a   1.000
_cell.length_b   1.000
_cell.length_c   1.000
_cell.angle_alpha   90.00
_cell.angle_beta   90.00
_cell.angle_gamma   90.00
#
_symmetry.space_group_name_H-M   'P 1'
#
loop_
_entity.id
_entity.type
_entity.pdbx_description
1 polymer ?
#
loop_
_entity_poly.entity_id
_entity_poly.type
_entity_poly.pdbx_seq_one_letter_code
_entity_poly.pdbx_strand_id
1 'polypeptide(L)'
;LLAQLSTKDRFALITYSDGVQFVSSLKPVTSAHRQHLAAMIAGVHAGGGTNLGAGLQAGIDALQYGKETGNARKLVLISDGLANKGITDAARLGAMAGIAVEKEFAVSTVGVGHDFNEQLMTIIADRGAGNYYYLENPMAFSEVFQKEFFYTRSTVASNVSIWVPQHKGVSLIDAAGYPIT
;
A
#
# COMPACT_ATOMS: atom_id res chain seq x y z
N LEU A 1 10.00 4.21 10.72
CA LEU A 1 9.88 4.32 9.27
C LEU A 1 10.90 5.31 8.69
N LEU A 2 10.78 6.61 8.97
CA LEU A 2 11.63 7.66 8.35
C LEU A 2 13.13 7.43 8.53
N ALA A 3 13.58 6.80 9.62
CA ALA A 3 15.00 6.51 9.89
C ALA A 3 15.60 5.47 8.93
N GLN A 4 14.76 4.65 8.30
CA GLN A 4 15.20 3.57 7.40
C GLN A 4 15.30 4.03 5.93
N LEU A 5 14.70 5.17 5.60
CA LEU A 5 14.77 5.76 4.26
C LEU A 5 16.11 6.44 4.04
N SER A 6 16.65 6.31 2.84
CA SER A 6 17.87 7.01 2.40
C SER A 6 17.51 8.30 1.64
N THR A 7 18.49 9.11 1.30
CA THR A 7 18.31 10.30 0.48
C THR A 7 17.96 9.97 -0.99
N LYS A 8 18.15 8.71 -1.40
CA LYS A 8 17.75 8.21 -2.73
C LYS A 8 16.28 7.79 -2.77
N ASP A 9 15.68 7.55 -1.61
CA ASP A 9 14.28 7.18 -1.52
C ASP A 9 13.39 8.42 -1.59
N ARG A 10 12.19 8.28 -2.12
CA ARG A 10 11.15 9.30 -2.12
C ARG A 10 10.00 8.86 -1.23
N PHE A 11 9.40 9.80 -0.54
CA PHE A 11 8.32 9.53 0.40
C PHE A 11 7.21 10.55 0.27
N ALA A 12 5.97 10.09 0.31
CA ALA A 12 4.77 10.89 0.47
C ALA A 12 4.03 10.46 1.73
N LEU A 13 3.36 11.38 2.39
CA LEU A 13 2.49 11.10 3.51
C LEU A 13 1.12 11.72 3.24
N ILE A 14 0.10 10.87 3.28
CA ILE A 14 -1.29 11.23 3.08
C ILE A 14 -2.05 10.74 4.30
N THR A 15 -2.85 11.60 4.90
CA THR A 15 -3.82 11.24 5.93
C THR A 15 -5.22 11.24 5.35
N TYR A 16 -6.09 10.40 5.88
CA TYR A 16 -7.49 10.35 5.50
C TYR A 16 -8.39 10.12 6.71
N SER A 17 -9.57 10.71 6.65
CA SER A 17 -10.67 10.56 7.62
C SER A 17 -11.99 10.65 6.85
N ASP A 18 -12.78 11.69 7.00
CA ASP A 18 -13.92 12.00 6.11
C ASP A 18 -13.43 12.40 4.70
N GLY A 19 -12.28 13.08 4.63
CA GLY A 19 -11.59 13.49 3.42
C GLY A 19 -10.12 13.08 3.44
N VAL A 20 -9.36 13.58 2.46
CA VAL A 20 -7.94 13.30 2.27
C VAL A 20 -7.14 14.58 2.47
N GLN A 21 -5.99 14.47 3.14
CA GLN A 21 -5.03 15.55 3.29
C GLN A 21 -3.63 15.08 2.89
N PHE A 22 -3.01 15.79 1.95
CA PHE A 22 -1.60 15.60 1.61
C PHE A 22 -0.73 16.31 2.65
N VAL A 23 -0.18 15.54 3.58
CA VAL A 23 0.77 16.04 4.60
C VAL A 23 2.11 16.33 3.93
N SER A 24 2.55 15.46 3.01
CA SER A 24 3.72 15.67 2.17
C SER A 24 3.51 15.03 0.80
N SER A 25 3.81 15.76 -0.27
CA SER A 25 3.89 15.20 -1.62
C SER A 25 5.12 14.29 -1.76
N LEU A 26 5.15 13.47 -2.83
CA LEU A 26 6.25 12.54 -3.09
C LEU A 26 7.56 13.31 -3.40
N LYS A 27 8.48 13.33 -2.45
CA LYS A 27 9.75 14.07 -2.51
C LYS A 27 10.92 13.22 -2.01
N PRO A 28 12.17 13.49 -2.46
CA PRO A 28 13.37 12.86 -1.89
C PRO A 28 13.47 13.09 -0.38
N VAL A 29 13.90 12.05 0.35
CA VAL A 29 14.01 12.08 1.82
C VAL A 29 15.35 12.69 2.23
N THR A 30 15.51 14.00 2.01
CA THR A 30 16.65 14.76 2.54
C THR A 30 16.58 14.91 4.05
N SER A 31 17.67 15.28 4.70
CA SER A 31 17.70 15.52 6.17
C SER A 31 16.67 16.58 6.58
N ALA A 32 16.58 17.68 5.82
CA ALA A 32 15.59 18.74 6.07
C ALA A 32 14.15 18.23 5.90
N HIS A 33 13.88 17.46 4.82
CA HIS A 33 12.55 16.89 4.58
C HIS A 33 12.17 15.89 5.69
N ARG A 34 13.12 15.08 6.16
CA ARG A 34 12.91 14.14 7.27
C ARG A 34 12.51 14.84 8.57
N GLN A 35 13.18 15.93 8.92
CA GLN A 35 12.85 16.74 10.11
C GLN A 35 11.46 17.37 9.95
N HIS A 36 11.16 17.91 8.78
CA HIS A 36 9.85 18.47 8.48
C HIS A 36 8.73 17.42 8.59
N LEU A 37 8.92 16.24 8.00
CA LEU A 37 7.97 15.12 8.10
C LEU A 37 7.73 14.70 9.56
N ALA A 38 8.79 14.60 10.38
CA ALA A 38 8.66 14.25 11.79
C ALA A 38 7.80 15.27 12.56
N ALA A 39 7.99 16.56 12.29
CA ALA A 39 7.16 17.62 12.89
C ALA A 39 5.71 17.56 12.43
N MET A 40 5.47 17.31 11.13
CA MET A 40 4.12 17.20 10.59
C MET A 40 3.37 15.96 11.13
N ILE A 41 4.05 14.82 11.26
CA ILE A 41 3.48 13.60 11.84
C ILE A 41 3.05 13.83 13.28
N ALA A 42 3.84 14.55 14.06
CA ALA A 42 3.49 14.89 15.45
C ALA A 42 2.23 15.76 15.57
N GLY A 43 1.88 16.48 14.50
CA GLY A 43 0.66 17.29 14.43
C GLY A 43 -0.57 16.56 13.85
N VAL A 44 -0.46 15.28 13.50
CA VAL A 44 -1.61 14.50 13.00
C VAL A 44 -2.48 14.08 14.19
N HIS A 45 -3.75 14.40 14.12
CA HIS A 45 -4.73 14.02 15.13
C HIS A 45 -5.79 13.10 14.51
N ALA A 46 -6.18 12.08 15.27
CA ALA A 46 -7.29 11.21 14.90
C ALA A 46 -8.63 11.97 14.98
N GLY A 47 -9.55 11.69 14.06
CA GLY A 47 -10.89 12.26 14.07
C GLY A 47 -11.65 12.02 12.77
N GLY A 48 -12.97 12.13 12.84
CA GLY A 48 -13.87 11.92 11.71
C GLY A 48 -14.14 10.45 11.40
N GLY A 49 -14.61 10.18 10.18
CA GLY A 49 -14.86 8.83 9.68
C GLY A 49 -13.63 8.21 9.01
N THR A 50 -13.86 7.09 8.32
CA THR A 50 -12.82 6.33 7.63
C THR A 50 -13.17 6.18 6.16
N ASN A 51 -12.74 7.14 5.32
CA ASN A 51 -12.89 7.11 3.87
C ASN A 51 -11.65 6.43 3.24
N LEU A 52 -11.58 5.12 3.46
CA LEU A 52 -10.46 4.28 3.03
C LEU A 52 -10.26 4.31 1.51
N GLY A 53 -11.37 4.34 0.74
CA GLY A 53 -11.32 4.43 -0.72
C GLY A 53 -10.68 5.73 -1.21
N ALA A 54 -10.97 6.86 -0.57
CA ALA A 54 -10.33 8.13 -0.92
C ALA A 54 -8.84 8.13 -0.56
N GLY A 55 -8.47 7.56 0.60
CA GLY A 55 -7.07 7.38 0.99
C GLY A 55 -6.29 6.52 0.00
N LEU A 56 -6.86 5.37 -0.39
CA LEU A 56 -6.28 4.46 -1.39
C LEU A 56 -6.09 5.17 -2.74
N GLN A 57 -7.10 5.86 -3.24
CA GLN A 57 -7.03 6.60 -4.51
C GLN A 57 -5.95 7.68 -4.49
N ALA A 58 -5.91 8.48 -3.42
CA ALA A 58 -4.91 9.54 -3.28
C ALA A 58 -3.47 8.99 -3.25
N GLY A 59 -3.25 7.84 -2.61
CA GLY A 59 -1.97 7.15 -2.63
C GLY A 59 -1.57 6.64 -4.01
N ILE A 60 -2.53 6.06 -4.76
CA ILE A 60 -2.34 5.64 -6.15
C ILE A 60 -1.96 6.83 -7.03
N ASP A 61 -2.68 7.94 -6.91
CA ASP A 61 -2.43 9.15 -7.69
C ASP A 61 -1.05 9.73 -7.37
N ALA A 62 -0.66 9.78 -6.09
CA ALA A 62 0.65 10.28 -5.69
C ALA A 62 1.81 9.49 -6.31
N LEU A 63 1.68 8.16 -6.42
CA LEU A 63 2.70 7.30 -7.03
C LEU A 63 2.66 7.34 -8.56
N GLN A 64 1.48 7.50 -9.16
CA GLN A 64 1.32 7.57 -10.61
C GLN A 64 1.99 8.82 -11.21
N TYR A 65 1.88 9.96 -10.54
CA TYR A 65 2.48 11.22 -11.00
C TYR A 65 3.99 11.31 -10.72
N GLY A 66 4.52 10.47 -9.85
CA GLY A 66 5.95 10.42 -9.51
C GLY A 66 6.80 9.59 -10.47
N LYS A 67 6.60 9.71 -11.79
CA LYS A 67 7.25 8.93 -12.84
C LYS A 67 8.79 9.07 -12.84
N GLU A 68 9.46 8.25 -12.05
CA GLU A 68 10.85 7.88 -12.29
C GLU A 68 10.86 6.39 -12.65
N THR A 69 11.28 6.06 -13.86
CA THR A 69 11.41 4.69 -14.34
C THR A 69 12.55 3.98 -13.61
N GLY A 70 12.33 2.73 -13.22
CA GLY A 70 13.38 1.87 -12.64
C GLY A 70 13.43 1.82 -11.11
N ASN A 71 12.60 2.57 -10.39
CA ASN A 71 12.51 2.49 -8.93
C ASN A 71 11.31 1.64 -8.49
N ALA A 72 11.52 0.76 -7.51
CA ALA A 72 10.43 0.04 -6.88
C ALA A 72 9.48 1.03 -6.19
N ARG A 73 8.18 0.93 -6.47
CA ARG A 73 7.14 1.81 -5.92
C ARG A 73 6.20 1.00 -5.05
N LYS A 74 5.85 1.53 -3.89
CA LYS A 74 4.96 0.87 -2.96
C LYS A 74 4.05 1.85 -2.23
N LEU A 75 2.79 1.47 -2.11
CA LEU A 75 1.81 2.12 -1.26
C LEU A 75 1.59 1.25 -0.03
N VAL A 76 1.60 1.86 1.15
CA VAL A 76 1.20 1.20 2.40
C VAL A 76 -0.02 1.92 2.95
N LEU A 77 -1.15 1.23 2.95
CA LEU A 77 -2.43 1.72 3.46
C LEU A 77 -2.61 1.25 4.90
N ILE A 78 -2.79 2.19 5.82
CA ILE A 78 -2.89 1.90 7.25
C ILE A 78 -4.27 2.32 7.73
N SER A 79 -4.97 1.45 8.45
CA SER A 79 -6.27 1.75 9.05
C SER A 79 -6.40 1.11 10.43
N ASP A 80 -7.00 1.86 11.35
CA ASP A 80 -7.40 1.41 12.69
C ASP A 80 -8.92 1.36 12.88
N GLY A 81 -9.68 1.64 11.81
CA GLY A 81 -11.15 1.68 11.84
C GLY A 81 -11.82 1.02 10.64
N LEU A 82 -13.12 0.78 10.80
CA LEU A 82 -13.98 0.28 9.72
C LEU A 82 -14.18 1.36 8.65
N ALA A 83 -14.02 0.98 7.38
CA ALA A 83 -14.41 1.84 6.27
C ALA A 83 -15.91 2.16 6.36
N ASN A 84 -16.25 3.42 6.62
CA ASN A 84 -17.62 3.88 6.84
C ASN A 84 -18.01 5.11 6.03
N LYS A 85 -17.11 5.58 5.18
CA LYS A 85 -17.31 6.72 4.27
C LYS A 85 -16.86 6.39 2.86
N GLY A 86 -17.50 7.01 1.87
CA GLY A 86 -17.14 6.83 0.47
C GLY A 86 -17.33 5.40 -0.03
N ILE A 87 -16.34 4.87 -0.72
CA ILE A 87 -16.34 3.49 -1.22
C ILE A 87 -15.95 2.56 -0.06
N THR A 88 -16.86 1.67 0.34
CA THR A 88 -16.67 0.69 1.42
C THR A 88 -16.76 -0.77 0.91
N ASP A 89 -17.16 -0.94 -0.34
CA ASP A 89 -17.30 -2.25 -0.97
C ASP A 89 -15.94 -2.89 -1.27
N ALA A 90 -15.75 -4.12 -0.79
CA ALA A 90 -14.48 -4.84 -0.86
C ALA A 90 -14.05 -5.15 -2.32
N ALA A 91 -14.99 -5.48 -3.20
CA ALA A 91 -14.67 -5.78 -4.60
C ALA A 91 -14.20 -4.54 -5.33
N ARG A 92 -14.84 -3.38 -5.08
CA ARG A 92 -14.44 -2.09 -5.66
C ARG A 92 -13.09 -1.63 -5.14
N LEU A 93 -12.83 -1.73 -3.85
CA LEU A 93 -11.54 -1.36 -3.26
C LEU A 93 -10.42 -2.30 -3.73
N GLY A 94 -10.70 -3.60 -3.86
CA GLY A 94 -9.77 -4.55 -4.47
C GLY A 94 -9.47 -4.24 -5.93
N ALA A 95 -10.49 -3.86 -6.72
CA ALA A 95 -10.29 -3.44 -8.11
C ALA A 95 -9.42 -2.18 -8.22
N MET A 96 -9.59 -1.21 -7.32
CA MET A 96 -8.72 -0.04 -7.25
C MET A 96 -7.26 -0.42 -6.95
N ALA A 97 -7.03 -1.36 -6.03
CA ALA A 97 -5.68 -1.87 -5.76
C ALA A 97 -5.08 -2.61 -6.96
N GLY A 98 -5.90 -3.34 -7.75
CA GLY A 98 -5.48 -3.98 -8.99
C GLY A 98 -4.98 -2.98 -10.04
N ILE A 99 -5.58 -1.79 -10.13
CA ILE A 99 -5.09 -0.71 -11.02
C ILE A 99 -3.65 -0.28 -10.63
N ALA A 100 -3.30 -0.34 -9.36
CA ALA A 100 -1.94 -0.04 -8.91
C ALA A 100 -0.93 -1.05 -9.49
N VAL A 101 -1.29 -2.33 -9.55
CA VAL A 101 -0.45 -3.39 -10.12
C VAL A 101 -0.25 -3.19 -11.61
N GLU A 102 -1.30 -2.81 -12.36
CA GLU A 102 -1.19 -2.46 -13.78
C GLU A 102 -0.24 -1.28 -14.02
N LYS A 103 -0.07 -0.41 -13.02
CA LYS A 103 0.84 0.73 -13.03
C LYS A 103 2.21 0.42 -12.40
N GLU A 104 2.51 -0.85 -12.21
CA GLU A 104 3.80 -1.36 -11.70
C GLU A 104 4.15 -0.92 -10.28
N PHE A 105 3.18 -0.84 -9.38
CA PHE A 105 3.46 -0.68 -7.94
C PHE A 105 2.52 -1.53 -7.08
N ALA A 106 3.02 -1.97 -5.94
CA ALA A 106 2.30 -2.81 -5.01
C ALA A 106 1.58 -2.00 -3.94
N VAL A 107 0.46 -2.53 -3.44
CA VAL A 107 -0.32 -1.98 -2.32
C VAL A 107 -0.30 -2.97 -1.17
N SER A 108 0.39 -2.64 -0.09
CA SER A 108 0.30 -3.36 1.17
C SER A 108 -0.66 -2.68 2.13
N THR A 109 -1.25 -3.46 3.02
CA THR A 109 -2.20 -2.96 4.02
C THR A 109 -1.76 -3.30 5.43
N VAL A 110 -2.05 -2.41 6.37
CA VAL A 110 -1.76 -2.58 7.80
C VAL A 110 -3.01 -2.26 8.59
N GLY A 111 -3.59 -3.27 9.24
CA GLY A 111 -4.66 -3.11 10.20
C GLY A 111 -4.10 -2.93 11.61
N VAL A 112 -4.60 -1.94 12.35
CA VAL A 112 -4.11 -1.62 13.71
C VAL A 112 -5.25 -1.74 14.71
N GLY A 113 -5.00 -2.40 15.85
CA GLY A 113 -6.01 -2.60 16.90
C GLY A 113 -7.06 -3.64 16.50
N HIS A 114 -8.30 -3.48 16.98
CA HIS A 114 -9.36 -4.49 16.80
C HIS A 114 -10.55 -4.01 15.97
N ASP A 115 -10.63 -2.71 15.64
CA ASP A 115 -11.82 -2.09 15.08
C ASP A 115 -11.79 -1.89 13.57
N PHE A 116 -10.93 -2.61 12.84
CA PHE A 116 -10.83 -2.54 11.38
C PHE A 116 -11.41 -3.81 10.70
N ASN A 117 -11.64 -3.74 9.39
CA ASN A 117 -12.11 -4.88 8.60
C ASN A 117 -10.93 -5.66 8.01
N GLU A 118 -10.55 -6.76 8.67
CA GLU A 118 -9.44 -7.61 8.27
C GLU A 118 -9.63 -8.19 6.86
N GLN A 119 -10.83 -8.68 6.56
CA GLN A 119 -11.14 -9.26 5.25
C GLN A 119 -10.96 -8.22 4.12
N LEU A 120 -11.41 -7.00 4.36
CA LEU A 120 -11.27 -5.89 3.41
C LEU A 120 -9.80 -5.54 3.17
N MET A 121 -9.00 -5.44 4.25
CA MET A 121 -7.57 -5.12 4.16
C MET A 121 -6.80 -6.23 3.44
N THR A 122 -7.15 -7.50 3.69
CA THR A 122 -6.57 -8.66 2.99
C THR A 122 -6.90 -8.61 1.49
N ILE A 123 -8.16 -8.37 1.11
CA ILE A 123 -8.57 -8.27 -0.30
C ILE A 123 -7.81 -7.15 -1.04
N ILE A 124 -7.62 -5.99 -0.40
CA ILE A 124 -6.87 -4.88 -0.99
C ILE A 124 -5.39 -5.26 -1.19
N ALA A 125 -4.76 -5.90 -0.21
CA ALA A 125 -3.37 -6.33 -0.30
C ALA A 125 -3.17 -7.39 -1.38
N ASP A 126 -4.01 -8.42 -1.42
CA ASP A 126 -3.95 -9.51 -2.40
C ASP A 126 -4.12 -8.98 -3.82
N ARG A 127 -5.14 -8.17 -4.06
CA ARG A 127 -5.38 -7.55 -5.37
C ARG A 127 -4.32 -6.53 -5.75
N GLY A 128 -3.69 -5.90 -4.75
CA GLY A 128 -2.60 -4.95 -4.91
C GLY A 128 -1.21 -5.58 -5.01
N ALA A 129 -1.09 -6.91 -5.08
CA ALA A 129 0.19 -7.65 -5.11
C ALA A 129 1.13 -7.24 -3.97
N GLY A 130 0.57 -6.92 -2.80
CA GLY A 130 1.30 -6.55 -1.60
C GLY A 130 1.10 -7.54 -0.46
N ASN A 131 1.35 -7.09 0.75
CA ASN A 131 1.21 -7.89 1.96
C ASN A 131 0.18 -7.27 2.90
N TYR A 132 -0.58 -8.11 3.60
CA TYR A 132 -1.40 -7.69 4.72
C TYR A 132 -0.65 -7.92 6.04
N TYR A 133 -0.73 -6.94 6.94
CA TYR A 133 -0.17 -7.03 8.29
C TYR A 133 -1.22 -6.63 9.32
N TYR A 134 -1.23 -7.37 10.42
CA TYR A 134 -1.98 -7.02 11.62
C TYR A 134 -1.05 -6.53 12.71
N LEU A 135 -1.41 -5.43 13.35
CA LEU A 135 -0.72 -4.89 14.50
C LEU A 135 -1.69 -4.71 15.66
N GLU A 136 -1.49 -5.46 16.71
CA GLU A 136 -2.27 -5.31 17.94
C GLU A 136 -2.07 -3.92 18.56
N ASN A 137 -0.86 -3.37 18.39
CA ASN A 137 -0.53 -2.03 18.86
C ASN A 137 0.47 -1.32 17.92
N PRO A 138 0.52 0.02 17.93
CA PRO A 138 1.40 0.79 17.07
C PRO A 138 2.91 0.56 17.26
N MET A 139 3.34 -0.04 18.37
CA MET A 139 4.79 -0.22 18.66
C MET A 139 5.43 -1.23 17.70
N ALA A 140 4.64 -2.19 17.17
CA ALA A 140 5.12 -3.17 16.19
C ALA A 140 5.30 -2.61 14.75
N PHE A 141 4.92 -1.36 14.50
CA PHE A 141 5.09 -0.71 13.19
C PHE A 141 6.52 -0.79 12.63
N SER A 142 7.52 -0.70 13.52
CA SER A 142 8.91 -0.71 13.09
C SER A 142 9.28 -2.01 12.37
N GLU A 143 8.81 -3.15 12.86
CA GLU A 143 9.08 -4.46 12.27
C GLU A 143 8.39 -4.63 10.91
N VAL A 144 7.11 -4.22 10.81
CA VAL A 144 6.37 -4.26 9.55
C VAL A 144 7.07 -3.45 8.48
N PHE A 145 7.46 -2.22 8.81
CA PHE A 145 8.14 -1.37 7.84
C PHE A 145 9.53 -1.89 7.45
N GLN A 146 10.25 -2.54 8.37
CA GLN A 146 11.53 -3.20 8.01
C GLN A 146 11.30 -4.32 6.98
N LYS A 147 10.29 -5.15 7.18
CA LYS A 147 9.92 -6.21 6.23
C LYS A 147 9.51 -5.61 4.87
N GLU A 148 8.63 -4.61 4.87
CA GLU A 148 8.18 -3.96 3.64
C GLU A 148 9.33 -3.32 2.86
N PHE A 149 10.28 -2.65 3.54
CA PHE A 149 11.47 -2.11 2.89
C PHE A 149 12.38 -3.19 2.33
N PHE A 150 12.57 -4.26 3.09
CA PHE A 150 13.37 -5.39 2.61
C PHE A 150 12.76 -5.97 1.33
N TYR A 151 11.47 -6.29 1.32
CA TYR A 151 10.79 -6.82 0.15
C TYR A 151 10.82 -5.84 -1.03
N THR A 152 10.56 -4.55 -0.79
CA THR A 152 10.59 -3.54 -1.86
C THR A 152 11.97 -3.42 -2.50
N ARG A 153 13.04 -3.44 -1.72
CA ARG A 153 14.43 -3.37 -2.23
C ARG A 153 14.91 -4.67 -2.86
N SER A 154 14.36 -5.80 -2.44
CA SER A 154 14.70 -7.13 -2.97
C SER A 154 13.90 -7.50 -4.22
N THR A 155 12.92 -6.68 -4.62
CA THR A 155 12.11 -6.92 -5.81
C THR A 155 12.99 -6.78 -7.05
N VAL A 156 13.20 -7.89 -7.77
CA VAL A 156 14.00 -7.94 -9.00
C VAL A 156 13.13 -7.90 -10.26
N ALA A 157 11.84 -8.20 -10.13
CA ALA A 157 10.87 -8.15 -11.22
C ALA A 157 9.47 -7.90 -10.65
N SER A 158 8.65 -7.17 -11.37
CA SER A 158 7.21 -6.94 -11.11
C SER A 158 6.41 -7.32 -12.34
N ASN A 159 5.11 -7.57 -12.16
CA ASN A 159 4.19 -7.92 -13.24
C ASN A 159 4.69 -9.13 -14.07
N VAL A 160 5.16 -10.17 -13.37
CA VAL A 160 5.67 -11.40 -13.99
C VAL A 160 4.49 -12.23 -14.46
N SER A 161 4.50 -12.61 -15.74
CA SER A 161 3.55 -13.57 -16.32
C SER A 161 4.25 -14.89 -16.59
N ILE A 162 3.65 -15.99 -16.16
CA ILE A 162 4.11 -17.33 -16.45
C ILE A 162 3.16 -17.93 -17.49
N TRP A 163 3.68 -18.19 -18.68
CA TRP A 163 2.93 -18.84 -19.72
C TRP A 163 3.20 -20.36 -19.74
N VAL A 164 2.16 -21.15 -19.49
CA VAL A 164 2.23 -22.61 -19.53
C VAL A 164 1.54 -23.08 -20.79
N PRO A 165 2.28 -23.61 -21.80
CA PRO A 165 1.68 -24.09 -23.02
C PRO A 165 0.77 -25.29 -22.73
N GLN A 166 -0.44 -25.27 -23.29
CA GLN A 166 -1.34 -26.40 -23.19
C GLN A 166 -0.88 -27.54 -24.11
N HIS A 167 -0.80 -28.74 -23.55
CA HIS A 167 -0.55 -29.98 -24.31
C HIS A 167 -1.81 -30.82 -24.34
N LYS A 168 -2.01 -31.56 -25.44
CA LYS A 168 -3.16 -32.43 -25.58
C LYS A 168 -3.25 -33.47 -24.46
N GLY A 169 -4.35 -33.46 -23.72
CA GLY A 169 -4.58 -34.35 -22.56
C GLY A 169 -4.03 -33.85 -21.22
N VAL A 170 -3.49 -32.61 -21.18
CA VAL A 170 -3.04 -31.96 -19.94
C VAL A 170 -3.79 -30.64 -19.78
N SER A 171 -4.37 -30.42 -18.61
CA SER A 171 -5.00 -29.13 -18.25
C SER A 171 -4.43 -28.62 -16.93
N LEU A 172 -4.18 -27.31 -16.86
CA LEU A 172 -3.84 -26.65 -15.61
C LEU A 172 -5.11 -26.51 -14.79
N ILE A 173 -5.15 -27.17 -13.61
CA ILE A 173 -6.34 -27.18 -12.76
C ILE A 173 -6.29 -26.04 -11.74
N ASP A 174 -5.10 -25.75 -11.22
CA ASP A 174 -4.90 -24.71 -10.21
C ASP A 174 -3.47 -24.18 -10.27
N ALA A 175 -3.27 -22.93 -9.86
CA ALA A 175 -1.97 -22.31 -9.72
C ALA A 175 -1.95 -21.52 -8.39
N ALA A 176 -1.86 -22.23 -7.28
CA ALA A 176 -1.99 -21.72 -5.91
C ALA A 176 -1.59 -20.25 -5.73
N GLY A 177 -2.58 -19.38 -5.49
CA GLY A 177 -2.37 -17.93 -5.30
C GLY A 177 -2.23 -17.10 -6.59
N TYR A 178 -2.35 -17.69 -7.78
CA TYR A 178 -2.25 -16.98 -9.05
C TYR A 178 -3.53 -17.17 -9.89
N PRO A 179 -4.07 -16.09 -10.50
CA PRO A 179 -5.20 -16.24 -11.41
C PRO A 179 -4.79 -17.01 -12.68
N ILE A 180 -5.60 -17.97 -13.08
CA ILE A 180 -5.48 -18.67 -14.37
C ILE A 180 -6.37 -17.93 -15.36
N THR A 181 -5.83 -17.48 -16.49
CA THR A 181 -6.53 -16.78 -17.58
C THR A 181 -6.54 -17.61 -18.86
#